data_ac7a583a3eec0bd51f6da30094735643
#
_entry.id   ac7a583a3eec0bd51f6da30094735643
#
_cell.length_a   1.000
_cell.length_b   1.000
_cell.length_c   1.000
_cell.angle_alpha   90.00
_cell.angle_beta   90.00
_cell.angle_gamma   90.00
#
_symmetry.space_group_name_H-M   'P 1'
#
loop_
_entity.id
_entity.type
_entity.pdbx_description
1 polymer ?
#
loop_
_entity_poly.entity_id
_entity_poly.type
_entity_poly.pdbx_seq_one_letter_code
_entity_poly.pdbx_strand_id
1 'polypeptide(L)'
;MIPQENTLGGAVLDYVDVLIAHKEVYVCGEVELLINQNLLAFPGAKLSDIKEVFSHKQGIIQGREWLDKNIPDAKVTEVSSTAEGARLVSEKRDSSYAAISSAACAEVYGLEILAPGIQNNSSNKTRFYLLSLKAPAEEPVKRIVFIATGKADNLPALMAEMKKRKMTLITIHDRPQKTELGEYYYLIECEGAYKSYQKLAGKSGFDLRYLGSFDLR
;
A
#
# COMPACT_ATOMS: atom_id res chain seq x y z
N MET A 1 -9.94 -1.54 1.24
CA MET A 1 -8.60 -1.11 1.68
C MET A 1 -7.66 -1.18 0.49
N ILE A 2 -6.81 -0.16 0.28
CA ILE A 2 -5.89 -0.06 -0.85
C ILE A 2 -4.51 0.40 -0.36
N PRO A 3 -3.38 -0.24 -0.78
CA PRO A 3 -2.05 0.14 -0.33
C PRO A 3 -1.64 1.48 -0.96
N GLN A 4 -1.04 2.36 -0.16
CA GLN A 4 -0.52 3.65 -0.61
C GLN A 4 0.99 3.62 -0.75
N GLU A 5 1.64 3.20 0.33
CA GLU A 5 3.07 3.33 0.51
C GLU A 5 3.61 2.19 1.36
N ASN A 6 4.77 1.70 0.99
CA ASN A 6 5.54 0.73 1.77
C ASN A 6 6.89 1.34 2.13
N THR A 7 7.36 1.17 3.36
CA THR A 7 8.60 1.79 3.85
C THR A 7 9.86 1.34 3.08
N LEU A 8 9.83 0.19 2.42
CA LEU A 8 10.95 -0.33 1.63
C LEU A 8 10.72 -0.18 0.12
N GLY A 9 9.48 -0.33 -0.34
CA GLY A 9 9.10 -0.30 -1.75
C GLY A 9 8.69 1.09 -2.26
N GLY A 10 8.49 2.05 -1.36
CA GLY A 10 8.01 3.40 -1.71
C GLY A 10 6.52 3.42 -2.06
N ALA A 11 6.12 4.42 -2.84
CA ALA A 11 4.73 4.64 -3.23
C ALA A 11 4.20 3.56 -4.18
N VAL A 12 2.97 3.09 -3.92
CA VAL A 12 2.24 2.15 -4.78
C VAL A 12 1.32 2.96 -5.68
N LEU A 13 1.83 3.49 -6.79
CA LEU A 13 1.12 4.48 -7.61
C LEU A 13 -0.21 4.01 -8.23
N ASP A 14 -0.43 2.72 -8.35
CA ASP A 14 -1.67 2.16 -8.92
C ASP A 14 -2.93 2.58 -8.16
N TYR A 15 -2.83 2.85 -6.85
CA TYR A 15 -3.97 3.31 -6.07
C TYR A 15 -4.45 4.71 -6.49
N VAL A 16 -3.54 5.55 -6.98
CA VAL A 16 -3.87 6.89 -7.48
C VAL A 16 -4.78 6.78 -8.71
N ASP A 17 -4.43 5.87 -9.63
CA ASP A 17 -5.22 5.62 -10.84
C ASP A 17 -6.63 5.09 -10.49
N VAL A 18 -6.72 4.21 -9.49
CA VAL A 18 -8.03 3.73 -8.99
C VAL A 18 -8.88 4.89 -8.45
N LEU A 19 -8.29 5.75 -7.60
CA LEU A 19 -9.01 6.90 -7.04
C LEU A 19 -9.38 7.95 -8.10
N ILE A 20 -8.60 8.11 -9.17
CA ILE A 20 -8.94 8.98 -10.31
C ILE A 20 -10.14 8.42 -11.08
N ALA A 21 -10.12 7.12 -11.37
CA ALA A 21 -11.13 6.45 -12.20
C ALA A 21 -12.49 6.32 -11.49
N HIS A 22 -12.50 6.08 -10.18
CA HIS A 22 -13.70 5.81 -9.38
C HIS A 22 -14.13 7.04 -8.58
N LYS A 23 -14.96 7.89 -9.20
CA LYS A 23 -15.41 9.16 -8.61
C LYS A 23 -16.32 9.00 -7.38
N GLU A 24 -16.96 7.85 -7.26
CA GLU A 24 -17.86 7.46 -6.17
C GLU A 24 -17.12 6.96 -4.91
N VAL A 25 -15.79 6.77 -5.00
CA VAL A 25 -14.99 6.25 -3.90
C VAL A 25 -14.39 7.38 -3.08
N TYR A 26 -14.49 7.27 -1.76
CA TYR A 26 -13.95 8.19 -0.78
C TYR A 26 -12.94 7.51 0.13
N VAL A 27 -12.03 8.31 0.68
CA VAL A 27 -11.07 7.88 1.73
C VAL A 27 -11.67 8.23 3.09
N CYS A 28 -11.88 7.22 3.93
CA CYS A 28 -12.48 7.39 5.24
C CYS A 28 -11.54 7.10 6.43
N GLY A 29 -10.29 6.76 6.15
CA GLY A 29 -9.28 6.46 7.15
C GLY A 29 -8.01 5.92 6.57
N GLU A 30 -7.03 5.70 7.44
CA GLU A 30 -5.81 4.96 7.11
C GLU A 30 -5.45 3.96 8.20
N VAL A 31 -4.64 2.97 7.82
CA VAL A 31 -4.06 1.99 8.75
C VAL A 31 -2.64 1.65 8.30
N GLU A 32 -1.73 1.57 9.27
CA GLU A 32 -0.40 1.04 9.07
C GLU A 32 -0.35 -0.42 9.50
N LEU A 33 0.12 -1.29 8.62
CA LEU A 33 0.35 -2.71 8.95
C LEU A 33 1.84 -3.03 8.90
N LEU A 34 2.34 -3.63 9.95
CA LEU A 34 3.66 -4.22 9.96
C LEU A 34 3.66 -5.45 9.05
N ILE A 35 4.61 -5.50 8.12
CA ILE A 35 4.72 -6.59 7.16
C ILE A 35 5.68 -7.63 7.70
N ASN A 36 5.12 -8.74 8.18
CA ASN A 36 5.88 -9.89 8.63
C ASN A 36 5.83 -10.99 7.58
N GLN A 37 6.99 -11.42 7.13
CA GLN A 37 7.15 -12.57 6.24
C GLN A 37 7.46 -13.81 7.08
N ASN A 38 6.73 -14.88 6.84
CA ASN A 38 6.94 -16.16 7.50
C ASN A 38 7.16 -17.25 6.45
N LEU A 39 7.93 -18.26 6.78
CA LEU A 39 8.01 -19.47 5.99
C LEU A 39 6.87 -20.39 6.42
N LEU A 40 5.94 -20.64 5.50
CA LEU A 40 4.77 -21.49 5.70
C LEU A 40 4.99 -22.82 4.98
N ALA A 41 4.61 -23.92 5.61
CA ALA A 41 4.70 -25.25 5.01
C ALA A 41 3.50 -26.11 5.39
N PHE A 42 3.37 -27.27 4.76
CA PHE A 42 2.36 -28.25 5.12
C PHE A 42 2.60 -28.76 6.56
N PRO A 43 1.55 -29.03 7.36
CA PRO A 43 1.68 -29.46 8.74
C PRO A 43 2.63 -30.63 8.91
N GLY A 44 3.53 -30.52 9.89
CA GLY A 44 4.54 -31.54 10.21
C GLY A 44 5.81 -31.51 9.35
N ALA A 45 5.93 -30.58 8.39
CA ALA A 45 7.16 -30.36 7.62
C ALA A 45 8.32 -29.87 8.50
N LYS A 46 9.55 -30.21 8.12
CA LYS A 46 10.79 -29.71 8.75
C LYS A 46 11.57 -28.86 7.75
N LEU A 47 12.41 -27.97 8.24
CA LEU A 47 13.27 -27.15 7.37
C LEU A 47 14.13 -28.01 6.42
N SER A 48 14.62 -29.15 6.90
CA SER A 48 15.42 -30.10 6.10
C SER A 48 14.67 -30.73 4.93
N ASP A 49 13.34 -30.72 4.97
CA ASP A 49 12.51 -31.35 3.95
C ASP A 49 12.28 -30.41 2.77
N ILE A 50 12.43 -29.08 2.98
CA ILE A 50 12.07 -28.06 2.00
C ILE A 50 13.03 -28.06 0.81
N LYS A 51 12.49 -28.27 -0.38
CA LYS A 51 13.18 -28.28 -1.66
C LYS A 51 12.81 -27.11 -2.56
N GLU A 52 11.61 -26.56 -2.40
CA GLU A 52 11.14 -25.43 -3.21
C GLU A 52 10.29 -24.46 -2.39
N VAL A 53 10.55 -23.15 -2.58
CA VAL A 53 9.87 -22.05 -1.89
C VAL A 53 9.18 -21.16 -2.92
N PHE A 54 7.87 -20.91 -2.72
CA PHE A 54 7.06 -20.03 -3.55
C PHE A 54 6.81 -18.69 -2.88
N SER A 55 6.93 -17.60 -3.59
CA SER A 55 6.45 -16.28 -3.14
C SER A 55 6.40 -15.28 -4.30
N HIS A 56 5.80 -14.11 -4.02
CA HIS A 56 5.96 -12.94 -4.87
C HIS A 56 7.40 -12.41 -4.80
N LYS A 57 7.87 -11.82 -5.89
CA LYS A 57 9.23 -11.24 -6.01
C LYS A 57 9.66 -10.43 -4.78
N GLN A 58 8.76 -9.59 -4.25
CA GLN A 58 9.08 -8.75 -3.10
C GLN A 58 9.23 -9.55 -1.80
N GLY A 59 8.42 -10.59 -1.59
CA GLY A 59 8.57 -11.52 -0.45
C GLY A 59 9.88 -12.29 -0.53
N ILE A 60 10.29 -12.73 -1.72
CA ILE A 60 11.57 -13.40 -1.95
C ILE A 60 12.74 -12.49 -1.60
N ILE A 61 12.74 -11.24 -2.10
CA ILE A 61 13.80 -10.26 -1.80
C ILE A 61 13.89 -9.99 -0.29
N GLN A 62 12.75 -9.86 0.38
CA GLN A 62 12.71 -9.60 1.81
C GLN A 62 13.18 -10.78 2.68
N GLY A 63 12.99 -12.01 2.23
CA GLY A 63 13.41 -13.22 2.95
C GLY A 63 14.73 -13.82 2.47
N ARG A 64 15.41 -13.18 1.51
CA ARG A 64 16.55 -13.77 0.80
C ARG A 64 17.70 -14.17 1.71
N GLU A 65 18.14 -13.29 2.61
CA GLU A 65 19.26 -13.57 3.51
C GLU A 65 18.94 -14.74 4.44
N TRP A 66 17.69 -14.82 4.91
CA TRP A 66 17.26 -15.92 5.75
C TRP A 66 17.26 -17.26 4.99
N LEU A 67 16.75 -17.28 3.74
CA LEU A 67 16.74 -18.47 2.88
C LEU A 67 18.16 -18.98 2.62
N ASP A 68 19.06 -18.08 2.20
CA ASP A 68 20.45 -18.43 1.88
C ASP A 68 21.20 -19.00 3.09
N LYS A 69 20.84 -18.56 4.30
CA LYS A 69 21.45 -19.06 5.55
C LYS A 69 20.89 -20.40 6.00
N ASN A 70 19.58 -20.62 5.87
CA ASN A 70 18.89 -21.73 6.53
C ASN A 70 18.50 -22.88 5.59
N ILE A 71 18.22 -22.58 4.31
CA ILE A 71 17.84 -23.56 3.28
C ILE A 71 18.45 -23.18 1.93
N PRO A 72 19.79 -23.08 1.82
CA PRO A 72 20.49 -22.57 0.63
C PRO A 72 20.21 -23.37 -0.65
N ASP A 73 19.93 -24.66 -0.51
CA ASP A 73 19.72 -25.58 -1.64
C ASP A 73 18.28 -25.58 -2.16
N ALA A 74 17.36 -24.87 -1.47
CA ALA A 74 15.98 -24.81 -1.89
C ALA A 74 15.81 -23.92 -3.13
N LYS A 75 15.14 -24.46 -4.16
CA LYS A 75 14.74 -23.69 -5.33
C LYS A 75 13.74 -22.62 -4.92
N VAL A 76 13.92 -21.39 -5.43
CA VAL A 76 12.98 -20.29 -5.19
C VAL A 76 12.22 -19.97 -6.48
N THR A 77 10.90 -20.05 -6.42
CA THR A 77 10.01 -19.85 -7.57
C THR A 77 9.10 -18.64 -7.32
N GLU A 78 9.18 -17.68 -8.23
CA GLU A 78 8.33 -16.48 -8.21
C GLU A 78 6.91 -16.81 -8.68
N VAL A 79 5.91 -16.28 -7.97
CA VAL A 79 4.48 -16.39 -8.28
C VAL A 79 3.81 -15.01 -8.17
N SER A 80 2.54 -14.91 -8.59
CA SER A 80 1.81 -13.65 -8.72
C SER A 80 1.58 -12.89 -7.40
N SER A 81 1.53 -13.60 -6.26
CA SER A 81 1.39 -13.01 -4.93
C SER A 81 1.91 -13.95 -3.85
N THR A 82 2.18 -13.41 -2.64
CA THR A 82 2.55 -14.23 -1.48
C THR A 82 1.43 -15.19 -1.07
N ALA A 83 0.18 -14.77 -1.20
CA ALA A 83 -1.00 -15.62 -0.94
C ALA A 83 -1.12 -16.75 -1.97
N GLU A 84 -0.80 -16.50 -3.25
CA GLU A 84 -0.76 -17.53 -4.29
C GLU A 84 0.30 -18.60 -3.95
N GLY A 85 1.46 -18.20 -3.45
CA GLY A 85 2.48 -19.14 -2.97
C GLY A 85 1.94 -20.05 -1.87
N ALA A 86 1.25 -19.49 -0.88
CA ALA A 86 0.64 -20.26 0.21
C ALA A 86 -0.46 -21.21 -0.30
N ARG A 87 -1.31 -20.75 -1.25
CA ARG A 87 -2.34 -21.60 -1.89
C ARG A 87 -1.71 -22.81 -2.58
N LEU A 88 -0.66 -22.59 -3.37
CA LEU A 88 0.04 -23.68 -4.09
C LEU A 88 0.62 -24.72 -3.13
N VAL A 89 1.24 -24.30 -2.03
CA VAL A 89 1.77 -25.23 -1.00
C VAL A 89 0.65 -26.04 -0.38
N SER A 90 -0.48 -25.42 -0.04
CA SER A 90 -1.65 -26.11 0.51
C SER A 90 -2.21 -27.16 -0.44
N GLU A 91 -2.28 -26.87 -1.74
CA GLU A 91 -2.80 -27.81 -2.76
C GLU A 91 -1.86 -28.99 -3.01
N LYS A 92 -0.55 -28.78 -2.95
CA LYS A 92 0.44 -29.86 -3.13
C LYS A 92 0.42 -30.90 -2.01
N ARG A 93 0.07 -30.53 -0.79
CA ARG A 93 0.03 -31.41 0.39
C ARG A 93 1.31 -32.21 0.61
N ASP A 94 2.45 -31.60 0.33
CA ASP A 94 3.76 -32.23 0.37
C ASP A 94 4.71 -31.37 1.19
N SER A 95 5.41 -31.97 2.14
CA SER A 95 6.33 -31.32 3.07
C SER A 95 7.60 -30.75 2.41
N SER A 96 7.84 -31.07 1.13
CA SER A 96 8.99 -30.52 0.39
C SER A 96 8.77 -29.10 -0.16
N TYR A 97 7.56 -28.55 0.00
CA TYR A 97 7.20 -27.21 -0.47
C TYR A 97 6.94 -26.25 0.68
N ALA A 98 7.40 -25.01 0.51
CA ALA A 98 7.10 -23.92 1.42
C ALA A 98 6.71 -22.64 0.69
N ALA A 99 6.14 -21.69 1.41
CA ALA A 99 5.83 -20.36 0.88
C ALA A 99 6.31 -19.28 1.83
N ILE A 100 6.79 -18.16 1.30
CA ILE A 100 6.95 -16.93 2.08
C ILE A 100 5.65 -16.16 2.01
N SER A 101 4.98 -15.98 3.16
CA SER A 101 3.69 -15.28 3.23
C SER A 101 3.38 -14.76 4.63
N SER A 102 2.22 -14.12 4.81
CA SER A 102 1.74 -13.64 6.10
C SER A 102 1.21 -14.77 6.97
N ALA A 103 1.16 -14.56 8.30
CA ALA A 103 0.54 -15.51 9.24
C ALA A 103 -0.93 -15.78 8.92
N ALA A 104 -1.67 -14.78 8.44
CA ALA A 104 -3.07 -14.96 8.01
C ALA A 104 -3.21 -15.98 6.88
N CYS A 105 -2.23 -16.09 5.98
CA CYS A 105 -2.25 -17.11 4.94
C CYS A 105 -2.07 -18.53 5.51
N ALA A 106 -1.36 -18.69 6.62
CA ALA A 106 -1.26 -19.99 7.30
C ALA A 106 -2.65 -20.46 7.76
N GLU A 107 -3.41 -19.58 8.41
CA GLU A 107 -4.78 -19.88 8.87
C GLU A 107 -5.74 -20.19 7.71
N VAL A 108 -5.72 -19.34 6.66
CA VAL A 108 -6.63 -19.48 5.51
C VAL A 108 -6.39 -20.76 4.73
N TYR A 109 -5.13 -21.16 4.56
CA TYR A 109 -4.76 -22.29 3.73
C TYR A 109 -4.41 -23.58 4.51
N GLY A 110 -4.58 -23.58 5.85
CA GLY A 110 -4.31 -24.74 6.68
C GLY A 110 -2.84 -25.14 6.69
N LEU A 111 -1.95 -24.15 6.65
CA LEU A 111 -0.49 -24.33 6.72
C LEU A 111 0.03 -24.04 8.13
N GLU A 112 1.21 -24.54 8.45
CA GLU A 112 1.95 -24.20 9.66
C GLU A 112 3.03 -23.15 9.39
N ILE A 113 3.30 -22.29 10.37
CA ILE A 113 4.44 -21.38 10.35
C ILE A 113 5.69 -22.16 10.74
N LEU A 114 6.47 -22.54 9.76
CA LEU A 114 7.72 -23.30 9.97
C LEU A 114 8.84 -22.40 10.52
N ALA A 115 8.88 -21.14 10.07
CA ALA A 115 9.78 -20.12 10.63
C ALA A 115 9.09 -18.75 10.60
N PRO A 116 8.92 -18.09 11.76
CA PRO A 116 8.34 -16.76 11.83
C PRO A 116 9.38 -15.67 11.56
N GLY A 117 8.94 -14.53 11.00
CA GLY A 117 9.74 -13.31 10.93
C GLY A 117 11.02 -13.44 10.12
N ILE A 118 10.97 -14.07 8.96
CA ILE A 118 12.13 -14.33 8.09
C ILE A 118 12.59 -13.13 7.26
N GLN A 119 11.93 -11.97 7.38
CA GLN A 119 12.29 -10.77 6.63
C GLN A 119 13.61 -10.15 7.12
N ASN A 120 14.41 -9.65 6.17
CA ASN A 120 15.69 -8.96 6.44
C ASN A 120 15.51 -7.67 7.27
N ASN A 121 14.34 -7.01 7.16
CA ASN A 121 14.05 -5.78 7.87
C ASN A 121 12.70 -5.88 8.61
N SER A 122 12.77 -5.81 9.94
CA SER A 122 11.59 -5.89 10.81
C SER A 122 10.78 -4.59 10.91
N SER A 123 11.28 -3.47 10.39
CA SER A 123 10.57 -2.18 10.37
C SER A 123 9.73 -1.96 9.10
N ASN A 124 9.56 -3.00 8.27
CA ASN A 124 8.77 -2.90 7.05
C ASN A 124 7.28 -2.71 7.37
N LYS A 125 6.74 -1.57 6.97
CA LYS A 125 5.32 -1.23 7.11
C LYS A 125 4.72 -0.87 5.78
N THR A 126 3.44 -1.16 5.63
CA THR A 126 2.63 -0.66 4.53
C THR A 126 1.49 0.19 5.09
N ARG A 127 1.33 1.37 4.54
CA ARG A 127 0.23 2.28 4.83
C ARG A 127 -0.89 2.05 3.80
N PHE A 128 -2.12 1.94 4.28
CA PHE A 128 -3.30 1.68 3.47
C PHE A 128 -4.36 2.74 3.71
N TYR A 129 -5.06 3.16 2.66
CA TYR A 129 -6.32 3.87 2.80
C TYR A 129 -7.48 2.90 3.04
N LEU A 130 -8.37 3.29 3.93
CA LEU A 130 -9.70 2.70 4.06
C LEU A 130 -10.66 3.45 3.14
N LEU A 131 -11.37 2.72 2.30
CA LEU A 131 -12.24 3.28 1.28
C LEU A 131 -13.72 3.06 1.64
N SER A 132 -14.56 4.00 1.21
CA SER A 132 -16.02 3.98 1.41
C SER A 132 -16.73 4.48 0.15
N LEU A 133 -17.94 3.98 -0.12
CA LEU A 133 -18.86 4.53 -1.10
C LEU A 133 -19.74 5.65 -0.52
N LYS A 134 -19.68 5.86 0.80
CA LYS A 134 -20.35 6.99 1.47
C LYS A 134 -19.35 8.12 1.62
N ALA A 135 -19.77 9.33 1.24
CA ALA A 135 -19.00 10.53 1.51
C ALA A 135 -18.72 10.64 3.02
N PRO A 136 -17.48 10.93 3.43
CA PRO A 136 -17.16 11.13 4.83
C PRO A 136 -17.89 12.37 5.37
N ALA A 137 -18.16 12.36 6.68
CA ALA A 137 -18.73 13.52 7.36
C ALA A 137 -17.77 14.72 7.27
N GLU A 138 -18.34 15.92 7.13
CA GLU A 138 -17.60 17.19 7.07
C GLU A 138 -17.22 17.67 8.49
N GLU A 139 -16.62 16.79 9.28
CA GLU A 139 -16.24 17.09 10.66
C GLU A 139 -14.84 17.70 10.76
N PRO A 140 -14.51 18.36 11.89
CA PRO A 140 -13.17 18.87 12.12
C PRO A 140 -12.20 17.70 12.32
N VAL A 141 -11.51 17.33 11.24
CA VAL A 141 -10.52 16.26 11.16
C VAL A 141 -9.16 16.82 10.78
N LYS A 142 -8.10 16.08 11.08
CA LYS A 142 -6.73 16.55 10.86
C LYS A 142 -6.18 16.21 9.48
N ARG A 143 -6.65 15.13 8.86
CA ARG A 143 -6.20 14.64 7.55
C ARG A 143 -7.23 14.94 6.49
N ILE A 144 -6.78 15.43 5.34
CA ILE A 144 -7.59 15.70 4.16
C ILE A 144 -6.89 15.09 2.96
N VAL A 145 -7.67 14.41 2.12
CA VAL A 145 -7.21 13.84 0.85
C VAL A 145 -8.06 14.41 -0.27
N PHE A 146 -7.42 14.90 -1.32
CA PHE A 146 -8.10 15.43 -2.49
C PHE A 146 -7.27 15.26 -3.76
N ILE A 147 -7.91 15.31 -4.92
CA ILE A 147 -7.25 15.39 -6.22
C ILE A 147 -7.34 16.83 -6.73
N ALA A 148 -6.21 17.38 -7.14
CA ALA A 148 -6.10 18.64 -7.85
C ALA A 148 -5.79 18.34 -9.32
N THR A 149 -6.66 18.81 -10.26
CA THR A 149 -6.53 18.56 -11.69
C THR A 149 -6.18 19.86 -12.41
N GLY A 150 -5.08 19.89 -13.14
CA GLY A 150 -4.64 21.11 -13.84
C GLY A 150 -3.20 21.08 -14.34
N LYS A 151 -2.70 22.26 -14.71
CA LYS A 151 -1.35 22.44 -15.26
C LYS A 151 -0.30 22.44 -14.15
N ALA A 152 0.85 21.81 -14.41
CA ALA A 152 1.97 21.76 -13.49
C ALA A 152 2.46 23.14 -13.05
N ASP A 153 2.42 24.13 -13.93
CA ASP A 153 2.84 25.51 -13.66
C ASP A 153 2.04 26.19 -12.53
N ASN A 154 0.84 25.69 -12.26
CA ASN A 154 -0.02 26.19 -11.18
C ASN A 154 0.33 25.58 -9.80
N LEU A 155 1.17 24.54 -9.73
CA LEU A 155 1.48 23.85 -8.48
C LEU A 155 2.09 24.74 -7.40
N PRO A 156 3.02 25.68 -7.72
CA PRO A 156 3.52 26.64 -6.73
C PRO A 156 2.42 27.53 -6.13
N ALA A 157 1.44 27.93 -6.93
CA ALA A 157 0.31 28.73 -6.45
C ALA A 157 -0.58 27.92 -5.50
N LEU A 158 -0.87 26.64 -5.82
CA LEU A 158 -1.61 25.73 -4.96
C LEU A 158 -0.90 25.55 -3.61
N MET A 159 0.41 25.28 -3.61
CA MET A 159 1.20 25.12 -2.38
C MET A 159 1.19 26.41 -1.52
N ALA A 160 1.30 27.59 -2.16
CA ALA A 160 1.22 28.87 -1.46
C ALA A 160 -0.15 29.10 -0.80
N GLU A 161 -1.24 28.76 -1.51
CA GLU A 161 -2.60 28.88 -1.00
C GLU A 161 -2.89 27.88 0.14
N MET A 162 -2.36 26.67 0.05
CA MET A 162 -2.42 25.66 1.14
C MET A 162 -1.71 26.22 2.40
N LYS A 163 -0.48 26.72 2.25
CA LYS A 163 0.29 27.31 3.37
C LYS A 163 -0.45 28.47 4.04
N LYS A 164 -1.03 29.41 3.27
CA LYS A 164 -1.85 30.52 3.81
C LYS A 164 -3.02 30.03 4.66
N ARG A 165 -3.55 28.84 4.37
CA ARG A 165 -4.69 28.25 5.07
C ARG A 165 -4.28 27.25 6.16
N LYS A 166 -3.00 27.21 6.52
CA LYS A 166 -2.43 26.30 7.52
C LYS A 166 -2.70 24.82 7.16
N MET A 167 -2.63 24.50 5.86
CA MET A 167 -2.67 23.13 5.35
C MET A 167 -1.24 22.67 5.12
N THR A 168 -0.80 21.63 5.82
CA THR A 168 0.56 21.09 5.73
C THR A 168 0.58 19.88 4.83
N LEU A 169 1.33 19.94 3.73
CA LEU A 169 1.50 18.81 2.82
C LEU A 169 2.13 17.62 3.54
N ILE A 170 1.58 16.42 3.30
CA ILE A 170 2.11 15.13 3.77
C ILE A 170 2.64 14.36 2.59
N THR A 171 1.79 14.09 1.60
CA THR A 171 2.20 13.45 0.35
C THR A 171 1.57 14.12 -0.85
N ILE A 172 2.26 14.02 -1.98
CA ILE A 172 1.76 14.41 -3.29
C ILE A 172 2.23 13.37 -4.31
N HIS A 173 1.27 12.86 -5.10
CA HIS A 173 1.55 11.93 -6.19
C HIS A 173 0.91 12.46 -7.46
N ASP A 174 1.69 12.52 -8.52
CA ASP A 174 1.22 12.97 -9.83
C ASP A 174 0.89 11.81 -10.77
N ARG A 175 -0.11 12.03 -11.61
CA ARG A 175 -0.45 11.16 -12.74
C ARG A 175 -0.80 12.03 -13.95
N PRO A 176 -0.22 11.78 -15.14
CA PRO A 176 -0.54 12.54 -16.33
C PRO A 176 -2.02 12.36 -16.73
N GLN A 177 -2.67 13.44 -17.14
CA GLN A 177 -4.07 13.38 -17.61
C GLN A 177 -4.22 12.68 -18.96
N LYS A 178 -3.12 12.48 -19.69
CA LYS A 178 -3.09 11.92 -21.05
C LYS A 178 -3.86 12.79 -22.09
N THR A 179 -3.97 14.08 -21.82
CA THR A 179 -4.55 15.12 -22.67
C THR A 179 -3.44 15.88 -23.39
N GLU A 180 -2.76 16.78 -22.66
CA GLU A 180 -1.64 17.59 -23.14
C GLU A 180 -0.43 17.45 -22.20
N LEU A 181 0.77 17.74 -22.71
CA LEU A 181 1.97 17.78 -21.87
C LEU A 181 1.83 18.89 -20.83
N GLY A 182 2.17 18.58 -19.59
CA GLY A 182 2.08 19.51 -18.46
C GLY A 182 0.73 19.49 -17.73
N GLU A 183 -0.22 18.66 -18.12
CA GLU A 183 -1.50 18.48 -17.43
C GLU A 183 -1.50 17.21 -16.58
N TYR A 184 -1.82 17.37 -15.29
CA TYR A 184 -1.72 16.30 -14.29
C TYR A 184 -2.94 16.23 -13.38
N TYR A 185 -3.15 15.04 -12.83
CA TYR A 185 -3.84 14.80 -11.58
C TYR A 185 -2.79 14.77 -10.46
N TYR A 186 -2.99 15.54 -9.41
CA TYR A 186 -2.18 15.49 -8.19
C TYR A 186 -3.06 14.95 -7.06
N LEU A 187 -2.77 13.74 -6.60
CA LEU A 187 -3.34 13.26 -5.35
C LEU A 187 -2.56 13.89 -4.20
N ILE A 188 -3.24 14.63 -3.36
CA ILE A 188 -2.67 15.39 -2.27
C ILE A 188 -3.28 14.92 -0.96
N GLU A 189 -2.41 14.55 -0.02
CA GLU A 189 -2.75 14.36 1.39
C GLU A 189 -2.11 15.47 2.21
N CYS A 190 -2.87 16.09 3.09
CA CYS A 190 -2.40 17.16 3.95
C CYS A 190 -3.05 17.15 5.33
N GLU A 191 -2.39 17.76 6.30
CA GLU A 191 -3.01 18.19 7.55
C GLU A 191 -3.73 19.51 7.35
N GLY A 192 -4.92 19.65 7.95
CA GLY A 192 -5.69 20.89 7.87
C GLY A 192 -7.16 20.68 8.21
N ALA A 193 -7.92 21.76 8.27
CA ALA A 193 -9.35 21.71 8.51
C ALA A 193 -10.12 21.64 7.18
N TYR A 194 -11.23 20.90 7.14
CA TYR A 194 -12.10 20.83 5.97
C TYR A 194 -12.53 22.22 5.44
N LYS A 195 -12.83 23.16 6.35
CA LYS A 195 -13.11 24.57 5.98
C LYS A 195 -11.95 25.26 5.26
N SER A 196 -10.71 24.85 5.51
CA SER A 196 -9.53 25.37 4.79
C SER A 196 -9.49 24.85 3.37
N TYR A 197 -9.80 23.56 3.17
CA TYR A 197 -9.94 22.96 1.84
C TYR A 197 -11.05 23.65 1.03
N GLN A 198 -12.24 23.85 1.60
CA GLN A 198 -13.35 24.51 0.91
C GLN A 198 -12.95 25.91 0.37
N LYS A 199 -12.14 26.65 1.13
CA LYS A 199 -11.63 27.96 0.71
C LYS A 199 -10.49 27.92 -0.31
N LEU A 200 -9.95 26.75 -0.59
CA LEU A 200 -8.91 26.53 -1.58
C LEU A 200 -9.47 26.49 -3.00
N ALA A 201 -10.70 26.03 -3.17
CA ALA A 201 -11.36 25.92 -4.47
C ALA A 201 -11.43 27.28 -5.19
N GLY A 202 -11.11 27.29 -6.48
CA GLY A 202 -11.10 28.47 -7.32
C GLY A 202 -9.95 29.47 -7.08
N LYS A 203 -8.97 29.15 -6.20
CA LYS A 203 -7.86 30.07 -5.84
C LYS A 203 -6.50 29.62 -6.37
N SER A 204 -6.37 28.43 -6.90
CA SER A 204 -5.08 27.82 -7.26
C SER A 204 -4.92 27.52 -8.75
N GLY A 205 -5.94 27.76 -9.57
CA GLY A 205 -5.93 27.38 -10.98
C GLY A 205 -6.12 25.86 -11.21
N PHE A 206 -6.48 25.11 -10.17
CA PHE A 206 -6.81 23.69 -10.25
C PHE A 206 -8.31 23.46 -10.03
N ASP A 207 -8.84 22.45 -10.71
CA ASP A 207 -10.10 21.81 -10.32
C ASP A 207 -9.82 20.84 -9.16
N LEU A 208 -10.58 20.97 -8.06
CA LEU A 208 -10.36 20.22 -6.84
C LEU A 208 -11.48 19.22 -6.58
N ARG A 209 -11.15 17.94 -6.48
CA ARG A 209 -12.06 16.89 -6.08
C ARG A 209 -11.71 16.40 -4.67
N TYR A 210 -12.63 16.61 -3.73
CA TYR A 210 -12.53 16.06 -2.38
C TYR A 210 -12.66 14.54 -2.40
N LEU A 211 -11.72 13.84 -1.78
CA LEU A 211 -11.76 12.40 -1.61
C LEU A 211 -12.15 11.99 -0.19
N GLY A 212 -11.83 12.82 0.80
CA GLY A 212 -12.17 12.49 2.17
C GLY A 212 -11.34 13.18 3.22
N SER A 213 -11.76 12.99 4.46
CA SER A 213 -11.04 13.43 5.64
C SER A 213 -11.22 12.44 6.79
N PHE A 214 -10.19 12.35 7.64
CA PHE A 214 -10.18 11.42 8.78
C PHE A 214 -9.18 11.85 9.84
N ASP A 215 -9.31 11.29 11.04
CA ASP A 215 -8.30 11.36 12.08
C ASP A 215 -7.47 10.07 12.10
N LEU A 216 -6.19 10.21 12.43
CA LEU A 216 -5.33 9.07 12.74
C LEU A 216 -5.81 8.41 14.02
N ARG A 217 -6.02 7.11 13.99
CA ARG A 217 -6.37 6.29 15.14
C ARG A 217 -5.14 5.60 15.72
#